data_c03d63c2c2a0be0dcc5a578c70116ac0
#
_entry.id   c03d63c2c2a0be0dcc5a578c70116ac0
#
_cell.length_a   1.000
_cell.length_b   1.000
_cell.length_c   1.000
_cell.angle_alpha   90.00
_cell.angle_beta   90.00
_cell.angle_gamma   90.00
#
_symmetry.space_group_name_H-M   'P 1'
#
loop_
_entity.id
_entity.type
_entity.pdbx_description
1 polymer ?
#
loop_
_entity_poly.entity_id
_entity_poly.type
_entity_poly.pdbx_seq_one_letter_code
_entity_poly.pdbx_strand_id
1 'polypeptide(L)'
;FVHCDLQEVNLCDANLYTCKFILCCGLETAIVNDKTLYYRPQCPMNGSFIGYKGAWCYDPELHIRPVLVTLEIPADAYRSSATTRKCRCDKAIVLDAYTLSNGQQLPNTVPIHSAYDGCFVYTIGQTLQVVDCNTNRWDECSTGIHFFMEEEDARWWIESWINAYVL
;
A
#
# COMPACT_ATOMS: atom_id res chain seq x y z
N PHE A 1 -5.34 -9.94 -17.78
CA PHE A 1 -5.55 -11.39 -17.85
C PHE A 1 -6.75 -11.76 -16.98
N VAL A 2 -7.69 -12.52 -17.53
CA VAL A 2 -8.91 -12.94 -16.82
C VAL A 2 -9.12 -14.42 -17.07
N HIS A 3 -9.30 -15.22 -15.99
CA HIS A 3 -9.50 -16.67 -16.05
C HIS A 3 -8.42 -17.40 -16.87
N CYS A 4 -7.15 -16.98 -16.77
CA CYS A 4 -6.05 -17.59 -17.51
C CYS A 4 -5.28 -18.57 -16.62
N ASP A 5 -4.91 -19.72 -17.20
CA ASP A 5 -3.82 -20.53 -16.68
C ASP A 5 -2.50 -19.99 -17.25
N LEU A 6 -1.64 -19.51 -16.35
CA LEU A 6 -0.35 -18.91 -16.69
C LEU A 6 0.83 -19.79 -16.25
N GLN A 7 0.55 -21.08 -15.99
CA GLN A 7 1.60 -22.04 -15.67
C GLN A 7 2.64 -22.09 -16.78
N GLU A 8 3.92 -21.95 -16.39
CA GLU A 8 5.08 -21.98 -17.30
C GLU A 8 5.03 -20.96 -18.45
N VAL A 9 4.14 -19.96 -18.36
CA VAL A 9 4.11 -18.88 -19.37
C VAL A 9 5.44 -18.13 -19.38
N ASN A 10 5.95 -17.82 -20.55
CA ASN A 10 7.18 -17.03 -20.69
C ASN A 10 6.85 -15.53 -20.61
N LEU A 11 7.29 -14.89 -19.52
CA LEU A 11 7.18 -13.46 -19.25
C LEU A 11 8.55 -12.76 -19.26
N CYS A 12 9.59 -13.40 -19.83
CA CYS A 12 10.89 -12.76 -19.95
C CYS A 12 10.78 -11.43 -20.70
N ASP A 13 11.50 -10.41 -20.22
CA ASP A 13 11.52 -9.04 -20.75
C ASP A 13 10.15 -8.31 -20.71
N ALA A 14 9.11 -8.90 -20.10
CA ALA A 14 7.81 -8.27 -20.00
C ALA A 14 7.79 -7.14 -18.96
N ASN A 15 7.04 -6.09 -19.25
CA ASN A 15 6.67 -5.09 -18.26
C ASN A 15 5.23 -5.35 -17.79
N LEU A 16 5.08 -5.77 -16.53
CA LEU A 16 3.80 -6.11 -15.94
C LEU A 16 3.15 -4.92 -15.20
N TYR A 17 3.72 -3.73 -15.31
CA TYR A 17 3.17 -2.55 -14.62
C TYR A 17 1.68 -2.39 -14.92
N THR A 18 0.88 -2.30 -13.85
CA THR A 18 -0.60 -2.22 -13.87
C THR A 18 -1.34 -3.42 -14.48
N CYS A 19 -0.65 -4.52 -14.80
CA CYS A 19 -1.34 -5.73 -15.21
C CYS A 19 -2.25 -6.25 -14.11
N LYS A 20 -3.45 -6.68 -14.47
CA LYS A 20 -4.40 -7.32 -13.55
C LYS A 20 -4.50 -8.80 -13.88
N PHE A 21 -4.43 -9.65 -12.86
CA PHE A 21 -4.54 -11.09 -12.95
C PHE A 21 -5.80 -11.54 -12.19
N ILE A 22 -6.94 -11.46 -12.86
CA ILE A 22 -8.25 -11.75 -12.27
C ILE A 22 -8.56 -13.23 -12.43
N LEU A 23 -8.70 -13.96 -11.31
CA LEU A 23 -8.96 -15.40 -11.31
C LEU A 23 -7.98 -16.19 -12.19
N CYS A 24 -6.73 -15.74 -12.23
CA CYS A 24 -5.64 -16.44 -12.91
C CYS A 24 -4.91 -17.37 -11.94
N CYS A 25 -4.31 -18.45 -12.46
CA CYS A 25 -3.46 -19.38 -11.72
C CYS A 25 -2.12 -19.57 -12.43
N GLY A 26 -1.17 -20.22 -11.76
CA GLY A 26 0.10 -20.63 -12.35
C GLY A 26 1.16 -19.53 -12.47
N LEU A 27 0.90 -18.30 -12.01
CA LEU A 27 1.88 -17.19 -12.05
C LEU A 27 3.17 -17.50 -11.30
N GLU A 28 3.10 -18.30 -10.24
CA GLU A 28 4.24 -18.70 -9.41
C GLU A 28 5.25 -19.59 -10.16
N THR A 29 4.81 -20.22 -11.24
CA THR A 29 5.64 -21.07 -12.12
C THR A 29 6.02 -20.37 -13.44
N ALA A 30 5.61 -19.13 -13.62
CA ALA A 30 5.92 -18.37 -14.84
C ALA A 30 7.44 -18.18 -15.00
N ILE A 31 7.90 -18.29 -16.24
CA ILE A 31 9.31 -18.09 -16.60
C ILE A 31 9.60 -16.60 -16.68
N VAL A 32 10.48 -16.10 -15.84
CA VAL A 32 10.85 -14.70 -15.74
C VAL A 32 12.36 -14.52 -15.75
N ASN A 33 12.83 -13.32 -16.09
CA ASN A 33 14.24 -12.93 -15.99
C ASN A 33 14.41 -11.59 -15.25
N ASP A 34 15.63 -11.08 -15.19
CA ASP A 34 15.94 -9.82 -14.49
C ASP A 34 15.36 -8.58 -15.16
N LYS A 35 14.92 -8.70 -16.41
CA LYS A 35 14.26 -7.63 -17.17
C LYS A 35 12.73 -7.69 -17.06
N THR A 36 12.18 -8.74 -16.44
CA THR A 36 10.73 -8.80 -16.16
C THR A 36 10.39 -7.83 -15.04
N LEU A 37 9.78 -6.70 -15.40
CA LEU A 37 9.46 -5.64 -14.46
C LEU A 37 8.13 -5.94 -13.72
N TYR A 38 8.07 -5.56 -12.44
CA TYR A 38 6.89 -5.69 -11.57
C TYR A 38 6.38 -7.13 -11.35
N TYR A 39 7.19 -8.13 -11.61
CA TYR A 39 6.92 -9.49 -11.18
C TYR A 39 7.41 -9.75 -9.75
N ARG A 40 8.62 -9.29 -9.42
CA ARG A 40 9.17 -9.40 -8.07
C ARG A 40 8.49 -8.41 -7.12
N PRO A 41 8.37 -8.74 -5.81
CA PRO A 41 7.86 -7.79 -4.83
C PRO A 41 8.58 -6.45 -4.85
N GLN A 42 7.82 -5.36 -4.70
CA GLN A 42 8.35 -3.98 -4.70
C GLN A 42 8.79 -3.53 -3.31
N CYS A 43 8.52 -4.30 -2.25
CA CYS A 43 8.99 -4.05 -0.90
C CYS A 43 9.95 -5.14 -0.43
N PRO A 44 10.82 -4.86 0.56
CA PRO A 44 11.70 -5.87 1.17
C PRO A 44 10.90 -7.03 1.74
N MET A 45 11.32 -8.26 1.46
CA MET A 45 10.66 -9.47 1.96
C MET A 45 11.20 -9.94 3.30
N ASN A 46 12.32 -9.36 3.78
CA ASN A 46 12.95 -9.68 5.05
C ASN A 46 13.31 -8.41 5.83
N GLY A 47 13.41 -8.54 7.15
CA GLY A 47 13.73 -7.43 8.05
C GLY A 47 12.56 -6.45 8.23
N SER A 48 12.73 -5.47 9.12
CA SER A 48 11.84 -4.32 9.23
C SER A 48 12.27 -3.21 8.28
N PHE A 49 11.33 -2.39 7.84
CA PHE A 49 11.60 -1.24 6.97
C PHE A 49 10.51 -0.19 7.11
N ILE A 50 10.77 0.99 6.56
CA ILE A 50 9.83 2.12 6.53
C ILE A 50 9.01 2.07 5.24
N GLY A 51 7.71 2.31 5.39
CA GLY A 51 6.78 2.56 4.29
C GLY A 51 5.95 3.81 4.56
N TYR A 52 5.29 4.32 3.53
CA TYR A 52 4.52 5.55 3.57
C TYR A 52 3.07 5.31 3.17
N LYS A 53 2.15 5.99 3.85
CA LYS A 53 0.72 5.88 3.62
C LYS A 53 0.09 7.25 3.43
N GLY A 54 -0.60 7.45 2.31
CA GLY A 54 -1.50 8.58 2.15
C GLY A 54 -2.81 8.32 2.91
N ALA A 55 -3.19 9.26 3.75
CA ALA A 55 -4.37 9.22 4.62
C ALA A 55 -4.98 10.62 4.74
N TRP A 56 -5.98 10.79 5.58
CA TRP A 56 -6.58 12.10 5.83
C TRP A 56 -6.98 12.26 7.28
N CYS A 57 -7.09 13.51 7.74
CA CYS A 57 -7.68 13.86 9.03
C CYS A 57 -8.60 15.06 8.87
N TYR A 58 -9.37 15.35 9.90
CA TYR A 58 -10.09 16.63 9.99
C TYR A 58 -9.20 17.71 10.62
N ASP A 59 -9.33 18.93 10.13
CA ASP A 59 -8.84 20.10 10.84
C ASP A 59 -9.86 20.57 11.92
N PRO A 60 -9.53 21.57 12.76
CA PRO A 60 -10.47 22.10 13.76
C PRO A 60 -11.79 22.63 13.19
N GLU A 61 -11.83 23.00 11.92
CA GLU A 61 -13.01 23.48 11.21
C GLU A 61 -13.76 22.36 10.47
N LEU A 62 -13.36 21.10 10.70
CA LEU A 62 -13.93 19.88 10.11
C LEU A 62 -13.69 19.74 8.59
N HIS A 63 -12.70 20.44 8.04
CA HIS A 63 -12.29 20.21 6.66
C HIS A 63 -11.34 19.00 6.57
N ILE A 64 -11.48 18.25 5.48
CA ILE A 64 -10.58 17.12 5.19
C ILE A 64 -9.21 17.65 4.77
N ARG A 65 -8.17 17.14 5.44
CA ARG A 65 -6.78 17.45 5.14
C ARG A 65 -5.99 16.19 4.79
N PRO A 66 -5.28 16.22 3.65
CA PRO A 66 -4.39 15.12 3.30
C PRO A 66 -3.20 15.04 4.25
N VAL A 67 -2.85 13.82 4.62
CA VAL A 67 -1.81 13.48 5.58
C VAL A 67 -0.91 12.39 5.00
N LEU A 68 0.37 12.52 5.24
CA LEU A 68 1.34 11.45 5.04
C LEU A 68 1.62 10.77 6.39
N VAL A 69 1.45 9.46 6.43
CA VAL A 69 1.74 8.61 7.59
C VAL A 69 3.01 7.83 7.33
N THR A 70 3.94 7.85 8.28
CA THR A 70 5.14 7.00 8.27
C THR A 70 4.86 5.74 9.06
N LEU A 71 5.08 4.60 8.43
CA LEU A 71 4.85 3.27 9.00
C LEU A 71 6.18 2.50 9.10
N GLU A 72 6.42 1.84 10.22
CA GLU A 72 7.36 0.75 10.27
C GLU A 72 6.60 -0.56 9.95
N ILE A 73 7.11 -1.31 8.98
CA ILE A 73 6.63 -2.65 8.67
C ILE A 73 7.55 -3.64 9.40
N PRO A 74 7.08 -4.29 10.48
CA PRO A 74 7.92 -5.17 11.30
C PRO A 74 8.43 -6.38 10.52
N ALA A 75 9.54 -6.97 10.98
CA ALA A 75 10.17 -8.12 10.33
C ALA A 75 9.24 -9.36 10.26
N ASP A 76 8.33 -9.49 11.21
CA ASP A 76 7.36 -10.59 11.31
C ASP A 76 6.02 -10.30 10.60
N ALA A 77 5.86 -9.13 9.97
CA ALA A 77 4.67 -8.81 9.19
C ALA A 77 4.62 -9.63 7.89
N TYR A 78 3.46 -10.18 7.54
CA TYR A 78 3.20 -10.58 6.17
C TYR A 78 3.23 -9.35 5.27
N ARG A 79 3.84 -9.47 4.10
CA ARG A 79 3.94 -8.36 3.15
C ARG A 79 3.92 -8.85 1.71
N SER A 80 3.35 -8.05 0.83
CA SER A 80 3.26 -8.35 -0.60
C SER A 80 3.13 -7.08 -1.44
N SER A 81 3.36 -7.22 -2.73
CA SER A 81 2.94 -6.27 -3.75
C SER A 81 2.58 -7.04 -5.02
N ALA A 82 1.70 -6.48 -5.83
CA ALA A 82 1.36 -7.04 -7.13
C ALA A 82 2.22 -6.41 -8.23
N THR A 83 1.60 -5.69 -9.14
CA THR A 83 2.18 -5.15 -10.36
C THR A 83 2.27 -3.62 -10.39
N THR A 84 1.93 -2.95 -9.29
CA THR A 84 2.14 -1.51 -9.12
C THR A 84 3.17 -1.24 -8.03
N ARG A 85 3.39 0.02 -7.68
CA ARG A 85 4.23 0.42 -6.53
C ARG A 85 3.51 0.29 -5.20
N LYS A 86 2.21 -0.03 -5.22
CA LYS A 86 1.42 -0.23 -4.00
C LYS A 86 1.76 -1.56 -3.35
N CYS A 87 2.16 -1.51 -2.10
CA CYS A 87 2.45 -2.67 -1.25
C CYS A 87 1.34 -2.88 -0.24
N ARG A 88 1.29 -4.06 0.37
CA ARG A 88 0.32 -4.44 1.39
C ARG A 88 1.00 -5.25 2.48
N CYS A 89 0.57 -5.05 3.74
CA CYS A 89 0.98 -5.88 4.88
C CYS A 89 -0.22 -6.14 5.81
N ASP A 90 -0.03 -7.11 6.71
CA ASP A 90 -0.99 -7.43 7.76
C ASP A 90 -0.74 -6.64 9.05
N LYS A 91 0.50 -6.16 9.25
CA LYS A 91 0.94 -5.48 10.47
C LYS A 91 1.80 -4.27 10.14
N ALA A 92 1.58 -3.17 10.86
CA ALA A 92 2.40 -1.97 10.80
C ALA A 92 2.40 -1.22 12.14
N ILE A 93 3.47 -0.49 12.43
CA ILE A 93 3.57 0.44 13.56
C ILE A 93 3.49 1.85 12.98
N VAL A 94 2.60 2.67 13.49
CA VAL A 94 2.48 4.08 13.09
C VAL A 94 3.54 4.89 13.82
N LEU A 95 4.55 5.34 13.11
CA LEU A 95 5.66 6.08 13.71
C LEU A 95 5.35 7.57 13.81
N ASP A 96 4.80 8.14 12.74
CA ASP A 96 4.59 9.58 12.62
C ASP A 96 3.56 9.94 11.56
N ALA A 97 3.08 11.19 11.54
CA ALA A 97 2.20 11.70 10.53
C ALA A 97 2.34 13.21 10.35
N TYR A 98 2.25 13.67 9.09
CA TYR A 98 2.40 15.08 8.71
C TYR A 98 1.31 15.51 7.75
N THR A 99 0.82 16.75 7.92
CA THR A 99 -0.05 17.37 6.92
C THR A 99 0.72 17.64 5.63
N LEU A 100 0.11 17.38 4.47
CA LEU A 100 0.79 17.63 3.18
C LEU A 100 0.90 19.11 2.83
N SER A 101 -0.01 19.94 3.35
CA SER A 101 -0.09 21.38 3.00
C SER A 101 1.09 22.20 3.52
N ASN A 102 1.60 21.88 4.70
CA ASN A 102 2.65 22.67 5.36
C ASN A 102 3.71 21.83 6.08
N GLY A 103 3.65 20.50 5.99
CA GLY A 103 4.58 19.59 6.66
C GLY A 103 4.47 19.58 8.20
N GLN A 104 3.36 20.06 8.74
CA GLN A 104 3.17 20.10 10.18
C GLN A 104 2.95 18.69 10.73
N GLN A 105 3.76 18.30 11.71
CA GLN A 105 3.59 17.06 12.45
C GLN A 105 2.28 17.07 13.23
N LEU A 106 1.55 15.97 13.14
CA LEU A 106 0.30 15.80 13.87
C LEU A 106 0.56 15.26 15.27
N PRO A 107 -0.17 15.75 16.29
CA PRO A 107 -0.13 15.12 17.61
C PRO A 107 -0.82 13.74 17.59
N ASN A 108 -0.40 12.85 18.48
CA ASN A 108 -0.94 11.50 18.59
C ASN A 108 -2.43 11.42 19.00
N THR A 109 -3.03 12.55 19.33
CA THR A 109 -4.45 12.66 19.68
C THR A 109 -5.37 12.87 18.49
N VAL A 110 -4.80 13.18 17.30
CA VAL A 110 -5.58 13.39 16.08
C VAL A 110 -5.85 12.05 15.40
N PRO A 111 -7.13 11.65 15.21
CA PRO A 111 -7.45 10.47 14.43
C PRO A 111 -7.12 10.69 12.95
N ILE A 112 -6.39 9.76 12.37
CA ILE A 112 -6.00 9.78 10.96
C ILE A 112 -6.72 8.64 10.26
N HIS A 113 -7.50 8.95 9.25
CA HIS A 113 -8.40 8.01 8.59
C HIS A 113 -7.82 7.47 7.29
N SER A 114 -8.06 6.19 7.02
CA SER A 114 -7.78 5.61 5.72
C SER A 114 -8.71 6.21 4.66
N ALA A 115 -8.17 6.53 3.50
CA ALA A 115 -8.98 7.05 2.39
C ALA A 115 -9.93 6.00 1.82
N TYR A 116 -9.60 4.72 1.91
CA TYR A 116 -10.44 3.64 1.39
C TYR A 116 -11.52 3.19 2.38
N ASP A 117 -11.15 3.09 3.65
CA ASP A 117 -12.06 2.75 4.75
C ASP A 117 -11.92 3.80 5.85
N GLY A 118 -12.83 4.76 5.87
CA GLY A 118 -12.80 5.86 6.85
C GLY A 118 -12.95 5.41 8.30
N CYS A 119 -13.39 4.16 8.56
CA CYS A 119 -13.43 3.58 9.89
C CYS A 119 -12.06 3.04 10.35
N PHE A 120 -11.13 2.78 9.42
CA PHE A 120 -9.79 2.35 9.74
C PHE A 120 -8.92 3.55 10.11
N VAL A 121 -8.49 3.60 11.38
CA VAL A 121 -7.79 4.75 11.96
C VAL A 121 -6.33 4.41 12.25
N TYR A 122 -5.44 5.33 11.89
CA TYR A 122 -4.03 5.32 12.21
C TYR A 122 -3.80 6.24 13.42
N THR A 123 -3.28 5.69 14.51
CA THR A 123 -2.90 6.48 15.69
C THR A 123 -1.38 6.38 15.90
N ILE A 124 -0.69 7.51 15.99
CA ILE A 124 0.77 7.54 16.19
C ILE A 124 1.14 6.76 17.45
N GLY A 125 2.13 5.88 17.34
CA GLY A 125 2.59 4.97 18.38
C GLY A 125 1.83 3.64 18.47
N GLN A 126 0.74 3.46 17.71
CA GLN A 126 -0.05 2.23 17.69
C GLN A 126 0.54 1.18 16.74
N THR A 127 0.49 -0.08 17.18
CA THR A 127 0.66 -1.24 16.28
C THR A 127 -0.71 -1.63 15.72
N LEU A 128 -0.81 -1.65 14.41
CA LEU A 128 -1.99 -2.07 13.66
C LEU A 128 -1.83 -3.52 13.21
N GLN A 129 -2.91 -4.28 13.27
CA GLN A 129 -2.96 -5.67 12.80
C GLN A 129 -4.28 -5.91 12.04
N VAL A 130 -4.19 -6.43 10.82
CA VAL A 130 -5.33 -6.85 10.00
C VAL A 130 -5.34 -8.37 9.93
N VAL A 131 -6.29 -9.00 10.62
CA VAL A 131 -6.35 -10.46 10.80
C VAL A 131 -6.73 -11.18 9.50
N ASP A 132 -7.57 -10.57 8.68
CA ASP A 132 -8.08 -11.10 7.41
C ASP A 132 -7.30 -10.58 6.20
N CYS A 133 -6.02 -10.23 6.38
CA CYS A 133 -5.17 -9.76 5.29
C CYS A 133 -5.11 -10.80 4.16
N ASN A 134 -5.47 -10.39 2.95
CA ASN A 134 -5.46 -11.29 1.80
C ASN A 134 -4.03 -11.66 1.41
N THR A 135 -3.74 -12.97 1.38
CA THR A 135 -2.42 -13.50 1.04
C THR A 135 -2.21 -13.70 -0.47
N ASN A 136 -3.25 -13.58 -1.29
CA ASN A 136 -3.08 -13.55 -2.74
C ASN A 136 -2.45 -12.20 -3.15
N ARG A 137 -1.16 -12.21 -3.48
CA ARG A 137 -0.45 -10.98 -3.83
C ARG A 137 -0.98 -10.31 -5.10
N TRP A 138 -1.53 -11.09 -6.03
CA TRP A 138 -2.01 -10.60 -7.32
C TRP A 138 -3.35 -9.88 -7.22
N ASP A 139 -4.07 -10.06 -6.11
CA ASP A 139 -5.26 -9.28 -5.77
C ASP A 139 -4.85 -8.02 -5.00
N GLU A 140 -4.42 -7.00 -5.72
CA GLU A 140 -3.78 -5.82 -5.16
C GLU A 140 -4.72 -4.97 -4.29
N CYS A 141 -5.99 -4.85 -4.66
CA CYS A 141 -6.96 -3.99 -3.97
C CYS A 141 -7.83 -4.79 -2.98
N SER A 142 -7.21 -5.60 -2.14
CA SER A 142 -7.88 -6.45 -1.16
C SER A 142 -7.55 -6.03 0.28
N THR A 143 -8.03 -6.81 1.27
CA THR A 143 -7.85 -6.53 2.71
C THR A 143 -6.36 -6.50 3.10
N GLY A 144 -6.02 -5.55 3.98
CA GLY A 144 -4.67 -5.31 4.48
C GLY A 144 -4.32 -3.83 4.58
N ILE A 145 -3.19 -3.54 5.17
CA ILE A 145 -2.64 -2.19 5.28
C ILE A 145 -1.85 -1.89 4.01
N HIS A 146 -2.36 -0.99 3.17
CA HIS A 146 -1.68 -0.58 1.93
C HIS A 146 -0.71 0.57 2.20
N PHE A 147 0.48 0.49 1.62
CA PHE A 147 1.54 1.49 1.74
C PHE A 147 2.37 1.58 0.45
N PHE A 148 3.27 2.54 0.40
CA PHE A 148 4.25 2.74 -0.67
C PHE A 148 5.66 2.75 -0.08
N MET A 149 6.64 2.41 -0.89
CA MET A 149 8.05 2.49 -0.48
C MET A 149 8.58 3.92 -0.56
N GLU A 150 8.02 4.74 -1.45
CA GLU A 150 8.42 6.12 -1.66
C GLU A 150 7.33 7.07 -1.15
N GLU A 151 7.76 8.15 -0.50
CA GLU A 151 6.89 9.19 0.04
C GLU A 151 6.07 9.87 -1.06
N GLU A 152 6.69 10.14 -2.20
CA GLU A 152 6.07 10.78 -3.36
C GLU A 152 4.90 9.98 -3.92
N ASP A 153 5.03 8.64 -3.95
CA ASP A 153 3.95 7.77 -4.41
C ASP A 153 2.74 7.83 -3.46
N ALA A 154 2.99 7.88 -2.14
CA ALA A 154 1.94 8.01 -1.14
C ALA A 154 1.25 9.38 -1.19
N ARG A 155 2.02 10.47 -1.41
CA ARG A 155 1.52 11.84 -1.60
C ARG A 155 0.63 11.91 -2.83
N TRP A 156 1.16 11.51 -3.97
CA TRP A 156 0.44 11.54 -5.23
C TRP A 156 -0.89 10.77 -5.14
N TRP A 157 -0.85 9.63 -4.48
CA TRP A 157 -2.03 8.78 -4.33
C TRP A 157 -3.14 9.45 -3.53
N ILE A 158 -2.83 10.05 -2.35
CA ILE A 158 -3.84 10.69 -1.51
C ILE A 158 -4.35 12.00 -2.11
N GLU A 159 -3.50 12.80 -2.75
CA GLU A 159 -3.91 14.00 -3.44
C GLU A 159 -4.85 13.69 -4.61
N SER A 160 -4.52 12.65 -5.40
CA SER A 160 -5.39 12.18 -6.48
C SER A 160 -6.74 11.69 -5.97
N TRP A 161 -6.75 10.99 -4.82
CA TRP A 161 -7.98 10.52 -4.20
C TRP A 161 -8.86 11.69 -3.71
N ILE A 162 -8.29 12.67 -3.03
CA ILE A 162 -9.03 13.85 -2.55
C ILE A 162 -9.63 14.62 -3.73
N ASN A 163 -8.86 14.87 -4.78
CA ASN A 163 -9.34 15.56 -5.97
C ASN A 163 -10.49 14.81 -6.68
N ALA A 164 -10.50 13.48 -6.59
CA ALA A 164 -11.52 12.67 -7.25
C ALA A 164 -12.82 12.52 -6.44
N TYR A 165 -12.76 12.57 -5.10
CA TYR A 165 -13.88 12.17 -4.23
C TYR A 165 -14.30 13.22 -3.20
N VAL A 166 -13.54 14.27 -2.98
CA VAL A 166 -13.79 15.28 -1.95
C VAL A 166 -14.04 16.67 -2.53
N LEU A 167 -13.40 17.03 -3.63
CA LEU A 167 -13.57 18.30 -4.35
C LEU A 167 -14.43 18.13 -5.60
#